data_6cda8cc750c7bfec923a6ed0c7912ce7
#
_entry.id   6cda8cc750c7bfec923a6ed0c7912ce7
#
_cell.length_a   1.000
_cell.length_b   1.000
_cell.length_c   1.000
_cell.angle_alpha   90.00
_cell.angle_beta   90.00
_cell.angle_gamma   90.00
#
_symmetry.space_group_name_H-M   'P 1'
#
loop_
_entity.id
_entity.type
_entity.pdbx_description
1 polymer ?
#
loop_
_entity_poly.entity_id
_entity_poly.type
_entity_poly.pdbx_seq_one_letter_code
_entity_poly.pdbx_strand_id
1 'polypeptide(L)'
;MTVKKTVAGLALAGAVGLVLSACSSSDSPLTSGGGGAATGTINTELWYAPTVFDPSQASADADTDVARLGFDTLLRKGESSGYIGGLATSWKADSNTEYTFDIRDDATCSDGTAITPSVVAASLDYLATSKNSSAATNKISIFGSGTPTFTPDDDAGTLTVSLSEPYSELFAGLTNATSGIICPAGLDDPKGLAKGTVDGAWSGPYTLTGLKAGVSATYTLRDDYDAWPDWSDVTGTPAKTINITVSTDSNTSANLLTSGGIDVTRFYDSNAERFTSGKGYTYVTMPSSAYTLILNEHPGALFADDQDLRTAVAQAIDPDGFNSAGLDGLGTSLTSVDPSTVSCTIDGSSILPGVDVDAAEAKLSGTTIRLLAMSNWDPAIDYLAEALRAAGATVKVSTPDAAEWQTQMRTEPDKWDIALNATSVSNPLSETIATYVGPTSDQGGRNIGGADNTEGYQHLQAALAASDEDTQCSEFEAAQTSILTRADMVPLITDTHYVIARDGFATSVFSGYWDISSMRITS
;
A
#
# COMPACT_ATOMS: atom_id res chain seq x y z
N MET A 1 13.51 -23.67 -61.19
CA MET A 1 13.52 -25.12 -61.03
C MET A 1 12.39 -25.47 -60.07
N THR A 2 11.37 -26.09 -60.59
CA THR A 2 10.07 -26.42 -60.02
C THR A 2 10.13 -27.82 -59.43
N VAL A 3 9.67 -28.04 -58.19
CA VAL A 3 9.17 -29.36 -57.81
C VAL A 3 7.97 -29.20 -56.88
N LYS A 4 6.78 -29.53 -57.39
CA LYS A 4 5.56 -29.86 -56.70
C LYS A 4 5.69 -31.26 -56.07
N LYS A 5 5.20 -31.45 -54.86
CA LYS A 5 4.69 -32.77 -54.42
C LYS A 5 3.44 -32.61 -53.58
N THR A 6 2.38 -33.13 -54.11
CA THR A 6 1.07 -33.44 -53.56
C THR A 6 1.14 -34.73 -52.73
N VAL A 7 0.53 -34.84 -51.59
CA VAL A 7 0.04 -36.12 -51.03
C VAL A 7 -1.23 -35.88 -50.19
N ALA A 8 -2.13 -36.78 -50.43
CA ALA A 8 -3.52 -36.92 -50.08
C ALA A 8 -3.83 -37.20 -48.59
N GLY A 9 -5.11 -36.99 -48.28
CA GLY A 9 -5.75 -37.11 -47.02
C GLY A 9 -5.98 -38.54 -46.52
N LEU A 10 -6.31 -38.63 -45.25
CA LEU A 10 -7.12 -39.74 -44.69
C LEU A 10 -8.00 -39.18 -43.55
N ALA A 11 -9.28 -39.26 -43.74
CA ALA A 11 -10.33 -39.02 -42.72
C ALA A 11 -10.46 -40.31 -41.87
N LEU A 12 -10.49 -40.15 -40.56
CA LEU A 12 -10.97 -41.21 -39.68
C LEU A 12 -12.00 -40.59 -38.72
N ALA A 13 -13.26 -40.99 -38.90
CA ALA A 13 -14.38 -40.73 -38.02
C ALA A 13 -14.34 -41.72 -36.85
N GLY A 14 -14.36 -41.21 -35.62
CA GLY A 14 -14.52 -42.02 -34.39
C GLY A 14 -15.58 -41.35 -33.53
N ALA A 15 -16.79 -41.93 -33.53
CA ALA A 15 -17.86 -41.61 -32.61
C ALA A 15 -17.60 -42.25 -31.24
N VAL A 16 -17.62 -41.44 -30.17
CA VAL A 16 -17.69 -41.96 -28.80
C VAL A 16 -18.82 -41.25 -28.06
N GLY A 17 -19.66 -42.08 -27.47
CA GLY A 17 -20.95 -41.75 -26.92
C GLY A 17 -20.93 -40.90 -25.65
N LEU A 18 -21.94 -40.07 -25.53
CA LEU A 18 -22.36 -39.36 -24.32
C LEU A 18 -22.93 -40.33 -23.30
N VAL A 19 -22.34 -40.36 -22.11
CA VAL A 19 -22.97 -40.89 -20.90
C VAL A 19 -23.40 -39.69 -20.05
N LEU A 20 -24.70 -39.38 -20.05
CA LEU A 20 -25.33 -38.47 -19.11
C LEU A 20 -25.50 -39.18 -17.76
N SER A 21 -24.78 -38.72 -16.75
CA SER A 21 -25.07 -39.02 -15.35
C SER A 21 -25.71 -37.79 -14.71
N ALA A 22 -27.02 -37.87 -14.52
CA ALA A 22 -27.77 -36.94 -13.70
C ALA A 22 -27.45 -37.22 -12.23
N CYS A 23 -26.94 -36.25 -11.48
CA CYS A 23 -26.99 -36.26 -10.03
C CYS A 23 -27.87 -35.12 -9.53
N SER A 24 -28.79 -35.50 -8.71
CA SER A 24 -29.85 -34.74 -8.09
C SER A 24 -29.29 -33.71 -7.09
N SER A 25 -29.82 -32.51 -7.18
CA SER A 25 -29.72 -31.46 -6.19
C SER A 25 -30.37 -31.86 -4.86
N SER A 26 -29.65 -31.75 -3.77
CA SER A 26 -30.20 -31.69 -2.42
C SER A 26 -29.90 -30.33 -1.83
N ASP A 27 -30.94 -29.51 -1.69
CA ASP A 27 -30.91 -28.29 -0.93
C ASP A 27 -30.61 -28.59 0.55
N SER A 28 -29.59 -27.95 1.09
CA SER A 28 -29.37 -27.86 2.54
C SER A 28 -29.29 -26.39 2.94
N PRO A 29 -29.90 -25.98 4.03
CA PRO A 29 -29.94 -24.58 4.44
C PRO A 29 -28.59 -24.13 5.02
N LEU A 30 -28.16 -22.95 4.60
CA LEU A 30 -26.98 -22.25 5.12
C LEU A 30 -27.19 -21.91 6.59
N THR A 31 -26.41 -22.51 7.46
CA THR A 31 -26.24 -22.08 8.85
C THR A 31 -25.05 -21.15 8.91
N SER A 32 -25.30 -19.97 9.43
CA SER A 32 -24.28 -18.98 9.77
C SER A 32 -23.39 -19.46 10.93
N GLY A 33 -22.08 -19.36 10.76
CA GLY A 33 -21.09 -19.49 11.82
C GLY A 33 -20.42 -20.87 11.89
N GLY A 34 -19.19 -20.98 11.41
CA GLY A 34 -18.33 -22.15 11.57
C GLY A 34 -17.56 -22.44 10.29
N GLY A 35 -16.24 -22.59 10.37
CA GLY A 35 -15.36 -22.83 9.26
C GLY A 35 -15.80 -23.96 8.36
N GLY A 36 -16.45 -23.61 7.24
CA GLY A 36 -16.72 -24.54 6.16
C GLY A 36 -15.40 -24.96 5.52
N ALA A 37 -15.27 -26.26 5.16
CA ALA A 37 -14.08 -26.73 4.45
C ALA A 37 -13.86 -25.87 3.20
N ALA A 38 -12.66 -25.31 3.05
CA ALA A 38 -12.26 -24.51 1.91
C ALA A 38 -12.47 -25.30 0.61
N THR A 39 -13.16 -24.66 -0.35
CA THR A 39 -13.48 -25.31 -1.63
C THR A 39 -12.92 -24.49 -2.78
N GLY A 40 -12.31 -25.17 -3.74
CA GLY A 40 -11.94 -24.60 -5.02
C GLY A 40 -10.66 -23.75 -5.02
N THR A 41 -10.51 -23.03 -6.11
CA THR A 41 -9.32 -22.25 -6.45
C THR A 41 -9.73 -20.83 -6.79
N ILE A 42 -8.93 -19.85 -6.37
CA ILE A 42 -8.96 -18.48 -6.87
C ILE A 42 -7.71 -18.26 -7.72
N ASN A 43 -7.91 -17.76 -8.93
CA ASN A 43 -6.83 -17.31 -9.80
C ASN A 43 -6.79 -15.78 -9.76
N THR A 44 -5.63 -15.24 -9.44
CA THR A 44 -5.40 -13.79 -9.38
C THR A 44 -4.07 -13.45 -10.04
N GLU A 45 -3.76 -12.18 -10.12
CA GLU A 45 -2.48 -11.72 -10.68
C GLU A 45 -1.89 -10.58 -9.86
N LEU A 46 -0.58 -10.42 -10.01
CA LEU A 46 0.18 -9.28 -9.55
C LEU A 46 0.86 -8.62 -10.74
N TRP A 47 1.04 -7.30 -10.70
CA TRP A 47 1.69 -6.57 -11.77
C TRP A 47 3.19 -6.79 -11.85
N TYR A 48 3.78 -7.08 -10.71
CA TYR A 48 5.19 -7.40 -10.60
C TYR A 48 5.37 -8.71 -9.85
N ALA A 49 6.45 -9.41 -10.16
CA ALA A 49 6.82 -10.59 -9.40
C ALA A 49 7.29 -10.18 -7.99
N PRO A 50 6.90 -10.93 -6.95
CA PRO A 50 7.52 -10.77 -5.65
C PRO A 50 9.04 -10.98 -5.74
N THR A 51 9.78 -10.11 -5.06
CA THR A 51 11.24 -10.15 -5.04
C THR A 51 11.78 -10.82 -3.78
N VAL A 52 10.97 -10.86 -2.72
CA VAL A 52 11.32 -11.43 -1.42
C VAL A 52 10.07 -11.99 -0.74
N PHE A 53 10.26 -13.08 0.03
CA PHE A 53 9.19 -13.70 0.82
C PHE A 53 9.38 -13.52 2.33
N ASP A 54 10.43 -12.85 2.76
CA ASP A 54 10.62 -12.40 4.12
C ASP A 54 9.80 -11.11 4.33
N PRO A 55 8.73 -11.12 5.15
CA PRO A 55 7.85 -9.97 5.31
C PRO A 55 8.61 -8.73 5.81
N SER A 56 9.62 -8.92 6.66
CA SER A 56 10.41 -7.81 7.19
C SER A 56 11.18 -7.04 6.12
N GLN A 57 11.46 -7.66 4.97
CA GLN A 57 12.22 -7.09 3.86
C GLN A 57 11.34 -6.65 2.69
N ALA A 58 10.03 -6.87 2.76
CA ALA A 58 9.10 -6.48 1.72
C ALA A 58 9.15 -4.96 1.49
N SER A 59 9.21 -4.55 0.22
CA SER A 59 9.36 -3.14 -0.16
C SER A 59 8.53 -2.72 -1.38
N ALA A 60 7.90 -3.69 -2.04
CA ALA A 60 7.00 -3.46 -3.17
C ALA A 60 5.62 -4.05 -2.86
N ASP A 61 4.58 -3.56 -3.53
CA ASP A 61 3.20 -4.07 -3.35
C ASP A 61 3.11 -5.58 -3.50
N ALA A 62 3.78 -6.15 -4.52
CA ALA A 62 3.78 -7.59 -4.73
C ALA A 62 4.40 -8.38 -3.56
N ASP A 63 5.44 -7.83 -2.90
CA ASP A 63 6.06 -8.45 -1.74
C ASP A 63 5.10 -8.41 -0.54
N THR A 64 4.43 -7.27 -0.32
CA THR A 64 3.47 -7.09 0.78
C THR A 64 2.20 -7.91 0.58
N ASP A 65 1.71 -8.02 -0.67
CA ASP A 65 0.55 -8.86 -1.01
C ASP A 65 0.83 -10.34 -0.68
N VAL A 66 1.98 -10.88 -1.10
CA VAL A 66 2.33 -12.28 -0.78
C VAL A 66 2.67 -12.49 0.70
N ALA A 67 3.26 -11.49 1.36
CA ALA A 67 3.48 -11.52 2.80
C ALA A 67 2.14 -11.64 3.56
N ARG A 68 1.10 -10.94 3.11
CA ARG A 68 -0.24 -10.97 3.71
C ARG A 68 -0.92 -12.35 3.62
N LEU A 69 -0.61 -13.14 2.61
CA LEU A 69 -1.08 -14.52 2.51
C LEU A 69 -0.37 -15.45 3.49
N GLY A 70 0.94 -15.27 3.66
CA GLY A 70 1.79 -16.19 4.41
C GLY A 70 1.98 -15.86 5.88
N PHE A 71 1.78 -14.59 6.28
CA PHE A 71 2.12 -14.14 7.63
C PHE A 71 1.00 -13.32 8.26
N ASP A 72 0.66 -13.67 9.48
CA ASP A 72 -0.23 -12.87 10.30
C ASP A 72 0.52 -11.74 11.01
N THR A 73 -0.21 -10.67 11.27
CA THR A 73 0.26 -9.53 12.07
C THR A 73 -0.46 -9.50 13.42
N LEU A 74 0.05 -8.74 14.38
CA LEU A 74 -0.64 -8.56 15.66
C LEU A 74 -2.01 -7.94 15.48
N LEU A 75 -2.10 -6.92 14.64
CA LEU A 75 -3.33 -6.20 14.33
C LEU A 75 -3.62 -6.23 12.83
N ARG A 76 -4.86 -5.99 12.48
CA ARG A 76 -5.34 -5.79 11.10
C ARG A 76 -6.08 -4.46 11.00
N LYS A 77 -6.14 -3.87 9.82
CA LYS A 77 -7.01 -2.72 9.56
C LYS A 77 -8.47 -3.15 9.64
N GLY A 78 -9.29 -2.34 10.29
CA GLY A 78 -10.74 -2.52 10.35
C GLY A 78 -11.44 -1.98 9.09
N GLU A 79 -12.75 -2.22 8.99
CA GLU A 79 -13.60 -1.80 7.86
C GLU A 79 -13.81 -0.28 7.82
N SER A 80 -13.95 0.32 8.98
CA SER A 80 -13.94 1.79 9.16
C SER A 80 -12.78 2.14 10.05
N SER A 81 -12.07 3.20 9.82
CA SER A 81 -10.89 3.66 10.60
C SER A 81 -10.74 2.95 11.96
N GLY A 82 -9.63 2.33 12.22
CA GLY A 82 -9.39 1.59 13.44
C GLY A 82 -8.74 0.23 13.18
N TYR A 83 -8.58 -0.52 14.25
CA TYR A 83 -7.85 -1.80 14.23
C TYR A 83 -8.73 -2.92 14.73
N ILE A 84 -8.55 -4.11 14.16
CA ILE A 84 -9.11 -5.38 14.67
C ILE A 84 -7.97 -6.32 15.03
N GLY A 85 -8.27 -7.34 15.83
CA GLY A 85 -7.30 -8.35 16.21
C GLY A 85 -6.86 -9.21 15.02
N GLY A 86 -5.54 -9.46 14.96
CA GLY A 86 -4.93 -10.55 14.21
C GLY A 86 -4.47 -11.63 15.21
N LEU A 87 -3.17 -11.67 15.50
CA LEU A 87 -2.64 -12.53 16.57
C LEU A 87 -2.84 -11.94 17.98
N ALA A 88 -3.12 -10.62 18.11
CA ALA A 88 -3.52 -10.03 19.37
C ALA A 88 -5.04 -10.05 19.52
N THR A 89 -5.53 -10.50 20.67
CA THR A 89 -6.96 -10.49 21.03
C THR A 89 -7.38 -9.21 21.73
N SER A 90 -6.43 -8.55 22.39
CA SER A 90 -6.59 -7.22 22.96
C SER A 90 -5.25 -6.48 22.97
N TRP A 91 -5.32 -5.15 23.03
CA TRP A 91 -4.14 -4.29 23.07
C TRP A 91 -4.46 -2.96 23.75
N LYS A 92 -3.43 -2.35 24.31
CA LYS A 92 -3.54 -1.03 24.92
C LYS A 92 -2.21 -0.29 24.89
N ALA A 93 -2.27 1.03 24.82
CA ALA A 93 -1.15 1.89 25.14
C ALA A 93 -1.15 2.10 26.68
N ASP A 94 -0.14 1.63 27.37
CA ASP A 94 0.07 1.91 28.79
C ASP A 94 0.67 3.32 28.97
N SER A 95 1.43 3.77 27.96
CA SER A 95 1.94 5.12 27.78
C SER A 95 2.27 5.34 26.30
N ASN A 96 2.81 6.51 25.92
CA ASN A 96 3.32 6.77 24.56
C ASN A 96 4.64 6.05 24.23
N THR A 97 5.18 5.26 25.14
CA THR A 97 6.39 4.43 24.96
C THR A 97 6.22 2.99 25.43
N GLU A 98 5.07 2.61 25.98
CA GLU A 98 4.83 1.25 26.47
C GLU A 98 3.45 0.77 26.05
N TYR A 99 3.40 -0.43 25.46
CA TYR A 99 2.22 -1.02 24.84
C TYR A 99 2.13 -2.49 25.23
N THR A 100 0.94 -2.95 25.61
CA THR A 100 0.68 -4.34 25.99
C THR A 100 -0.30 -4.98 25.03
N PHE A 101 -0.02 -6.23 24.63
CA PHE A 101 -0.83 -7.06 23.74
C PHE A 101 -1.12 -8.40 24.41
N ASP A 102 -2.37 -8.83 24.42
CA ASP A 102 -2.75 -10.20 24.76
C ASP A 102 -2.70 -11.05 23.47
N ILE A 103 -1.85 -12.06 23.45
CA ILE A 103 -1.66 -12.94 22.30
C ILE A 103 -2.61 -14.12 22.40
N ARG A 104 -3.29 -14.46 21.30
CA ARG A 104 -4.20 -15.61 21.22
C ARG A 104 -3.42 -16.93 21.45
N ASP A 105 -4.05 -17.89 22.09
CA ASP A 105 -3.44 -19.18 22.48
C ASP A 105 -3.74 -20.33 21.49
N ASP A 106 -4.59 -20.07 20.49
CA ASP A 106 -5.04 -21.05 19.49
C ASP A 106 -4.30 -20.91 18.13
N ALA A 107 -3.39 -19.95 17.96
CA ALA A 107 -2.65 -19.76 16.73
C ALA A 107 -1.41 -20.67 16.66
N THR A 108 -1.16 -21.22 15.48
CA THR A 108 -0.02 -22.09 15.19
C THR A 108 0.72 -21.66 13.95
N CYS A 109 2.00 -22.01 13.90
CA CYS A 109 2.82 -22.01 12.70
C CYS A 109 2.41 -23.14 11.74
N SER A 110 2.85 -23.07 10.49
CA SER A 110 2.54 -24.09 9.48
C SER A 110 3.15 -25.48 9.76
N ASP A 111 4.06 -25.60 10.72
CA ASP A 111 4.60 -26.87 11.23
C ASP A 111 3.92 -27.35 12.53
N GLY A 112 2.88 -26.63 13.01
CA GLY A 112 2.17 -26.91 14.24
C GLY A 112 2.80 -26.32 15.50
N THR A 113 3.91 -25.59 15.42
CA THR A 113 4.49 -24.88 16.55
C THR A 113 3.53 -23.79 17.03
N ALA A 114 3.26 -23.71 18.34
CA ALA A 114 2.38 -22.68 18.91
C ALA A 114 2.99 -21.27 18.74
N ILE A 115 2.17 -20.29 18.39
CA ILE A 115 2.57 -18.89 18.34
C ILE A 115 2.35 -18.28 19.71
N THR A 116 3.42 -18.24 20.51
CA THR A 116 3.43 -17.68 21.87
C THR A 116 3.94 -16.23 21.85
N PRO A 117 3.76 -15.44 22.96
CA PRO A 117 4.42 -14.14 23.11
C PRO A 117 5.92 -14.16 22.80
N SER A 118 6.64 -15.23 23.19
CA SER A 118 8.06 -15.39 22.89
C SER A 118 8.34 -15.54 21.38
N VAL A 119 7.50 -16.24 20.64
CA VAL A 119 7.61 -16.37 19.18
C VAL A 119 7.37 -15.02 18.50
N VAL A 120 6.35 -14.29 18.94
CA VAL A 120 6.05 -12.94 18.44
C VAL A 120 7.22 -11.98 18.72
N ALA A 121 7.72 -11.97 19.97
CA ALA A 121 8.86 -11.14 20.36
C ALA A 121 10.11 -11.42 19.51
N ALA A 122 10.43 -12.68 19.26
CA ALA A 122 11.58 -13.08 18.44
C ALA A 122 11.45 -12.60 16.99
N SER A 123 10.25 -12.67 16.42
CA SER A 123 9.97 -12.19 15.06
C SER A 123 10.11 -10.66 14.95
N LEU A 124 9.53 -9.92 15.90
CA LEU A 124 9.62 -8.46 15.90
C LEU A 124 11.06 -7.98 16.19
N ASP A 125 11.81 -8.69 17.04
CA ASP A 125 13.23 -8.39 17.29
C ASP A 125 14.10 -8.64 16.03
N TYR A 126 13.80 -9.70 15.27
CA TYR A 126 14.46 -9.96 13.99
C TYR A 126 14.28 -8.77 13.01
N LEU A 127 13.07 -8.24 12.85
CA LEU A 127 12.82 -7.03 12.08
C LEU A 127 13.60 -5.82 12.64
N ALA A 128 13.48 -5.58 13.95
CA ALA A 128 14.05 -4.41 14.62
C ALA A 128 15.58 -4.36 14.58
N THR A 129 16.24 -5.51 14.54
CA THR A 129 17.71 -5.65 14.55
C THR A 129 18.31 -5.94 13.17
N SER A 130 17.48 -6.10 12.14
CA SER A 130 17.91 -6.39 10.78
C SER A 130 18.84 -5.29 10.23
N LYS A 131 19.86 -5.71 9.47
CA LYS A 131 20.77 -4.82 8.74
C LYS A 131 20.39 -4.66 7.27
N ASN A 132 19.30 -5.28 6.84
CA ASN A 132 18.75 -5.11 5.50
C ASN A 132 18.17 -3.68 5.37
N SER A 133 18.37 -3.01 4.23
CA SER A 133 17.93 -1.63 4.04
C SER A 133 16.40 -1.48 4.04
N SER A 134 15.68 -2.42 3.41
CA SER A 134 14.21 -2.40 3.42
C SER A 134 13.67 -2.65 4.83
N ALA A 135 14.22 -3.63 5.56
CA ALA A 135 13.82 -3.89 6.94
C ALA A 135 14.12 -2.69 7.87
N ALA A 136 15.21 -1.96 7.63
CA ALA A 136 15.51 -0.74 8.39
C ALA A 136 14.48 0.38 8.14
N THR A 137 13.97 0.50 6.91
CA THR A 137 12.87 1.41 6.57
C THR A 137 11.56 0.95 7.23
N ASN A 138 11.21 -0.32 7.10
CA ASN A 138 10.00 -0.90 7.69
C ASN A 138 9.99 -0.78 9.23
N LYS A 139 11.16 -0.97 9.86
CA LYS A 139 11.32 -0.72 11.31
C LYS A 139 10.86 0.68 11.70
N ILE A 140 11.27 1.71 10.95
CA ILE A 140 10.90 3.10 11.25
C ILE A 140 9.40 3.30 11.09
N SER A 141 8.80 2.76 10.04
CA SER A 141 7.35 2.86 9.79
C SER A 141 6.51 2.09 10.83
N ILE A 142 7.10 1.11 11.52
CA ILE A 142 6.39 0.29 12.51
C ILE A 142 6.62 0.79 13.94
N PHE A 143 7.86 1.16 14.29
CA PHE A 143 8.27 1.48 15.66
C PHE A 143 8.72 2.93 15.85
N GLY A 144 8.69 3.75 14.80
CA GLY A 144 9.26 5.10 14.83
C GLY A 144 10.79 5.11 14.84
N SER A 145 11.36 6.26 15.23
CA SER A 145 12.82 6.46 15.29
C SER A 145 13.48 5.75 16.48
N GLY A 146 12.68 5.38 17.49
CA GLY A 146 13.16 4.76 18.72
C GLY A 146 13.67 3.32 18.52
N THR A 147 14.29 2.79 19.56
CA THR A 147 14.69 1.38 19.64
C THR A 147 13.60 0.61 20.39
N PRO A 148 12.90 -0.33 19.74
CA PRO A 148 11.94 -1.18 20.44
C PRO A 148 12.65 -2.24 21.29
N THR A 149 12.00 -2.63 22.40
CA THR A 149 12.32 -3.82 23.19
C THR A 149 11.05 -4.62 23.42
N PHE A 150 11.17 -5.94 23.41
CA PHE A 150 10.06 -6.87 23.47
C PHE A 150 10.18 -7.74 24.72
N THR A 151 9.19 -7.69 25.60
CA THR A 151 9.16 -8.48 26.83
C THR A 151 7.98 -9.44 26.80
N PRO A 152 8.20 -10.71 26.42
CA PRO A 152 7.15 -11.73 26.42
C PRO A 152 6.92 -12.31 27.81
N ASP A 153 5.67 -12.68 28.09
CA ASP A 153 5.25 -13.50 29.22
C ASP A 153 4.35 -14.62 28.68
N ASP A 154 4.93 -15.79 28.43
CA ASP A 154 4.20 -16.93 27.86
C ASP A 154 3.20 -17.54 28.85
N ASP A 155 3.44 -17.42 30.17
CA ASP A 155 2.51 -17.90 31.19
C ASP A 155 1.26 -17.01 31.28
N ALA A 156 1.45 -15.69 31.12
CA ALA A 156 0.34 -14.71 31.09
C ALA A 156 -0.28 -14.57 29.69
N GLY A 157 0.38 -15.05 28.63
CA GLY A 157 -0.06 -14.85 27.25
C GLY A 157 0.13 -13.41 26.73
N THR A 158 1.04 -12.64 27.34
CA THR A 158 1.17 -11.21 27.04
C THR A 158 2.52 -10.85 26.42
N LEU A 159 2.52 -9.84 25.55
CA LEU A 159 3.71 -9.19 25.02
C LEU A 159 3.69 -7.71 25.39
N THR A 160 4.74 -7.23 26.05
CA THR A 160 4.97 -5.79 26.23
C THR A 160 5.99 -5.30 25.19
N VAL A 161 5.63 -4.24 24.45
CA VAL A 161 6.51 -3.51 23.55
C VAL A 161 6.87 -2.18 24.18
N SER A 162 8.15 -1.93 24.42
CA SER A 162 8.64 -0.66 24.97
C SER A 162 9.50 0.03 23.92
N LEU A 163 9.26 1.32 23.67
CA LEU A 163 9.98 2.16 22.74
C LEU A 163 10.89 3.14 23.49
N SER A 164 12.10 3.37 23.00
CA SER A 164 13.01 4.36 23.63
C SER A 164 12.58 5.81 23.39
N GLU A 165 11.67 6.04 22.43
CA GLU A 165 11.12 7.33 22.06
C GLU A 165 9.61 7.21 21.84
N PRO A 166 8.80 8.24 22.12
CA PRO A 166 7.36 8.21 21.86
C PRO A 166 7.02 7.97 20.39
N TYR A 167 6.06 7.10 20.14
CA TYR A 167 5.54 6.84 18.81
C TYR A 167 4.09 6.38 18.85
N SER A 168 3.15 7.30 18.69
CA SER A 168 1.71 7.06 18.80
C SER A 168 1.11 6.20 17.68
N GLU A 169 1.83 5.98 16.56
CA GLU A 169 1.37 5.18 15.41
C GLU A 169 1.79 3.69 15.47
N LEU A 170 2.24 3.17 16.62
CA LEU A 170 2.65 1.76 16.76
C LEU A 170 1.56 0.78 16.32
N PHE A 171 0.29 1.03 16.68
CA PHE A 171 -0.81 0.15 16.29
C PHE A 171 -1.00 0.14 14.76
N ALA A 172 -0.92 1.29 14.10
CA ALA A 172 -0.94 1.38 12.64
C ALA A 172 0.22 0.59 12.02
N GLY A 173 1.43 0.75 12.53
CA GLY A 173 2.62 0.02 12.08
C GLY A 173 2.46 -1.50 12.19
N LEU A 174 1.84 -1.98 13.27
CA LEU A 174 1.61 -3.41 13.51
C LEU A 174 0.45 -4.00 12.68
N THR A 175 -0.25 -3.19 11.87
CA THR A 175 -1.15 -3.70 10.82
C THR A 175 -0.45 -3.96 9.50
N ASN A 176 0.75 -3.42 9.28
CA ASN A 176 1.46 -3.55 8.02
C ASN A 176 1.91 -5.00 7.77
N ALA A 177 1.79 -5.48 6.54
CA ALA A 177 2.25 -6.82 6.17
C ALA A 177 3.74 -7.05 6.46
N THR A 178 4.53 -5.97 6.49
CA THR A 178 5.97 -5.98 6.84
C THR A 178 6.24 -6.29 8.31
N SER A 179 5.24 -6.18 9.19
CA SER A 179 5.30 -6.64 10.58
C SER A 179 4.81 -8.09 10.78
N GLY A 180 4.64 -8.84 9.68
CA GLY A 180 4.19 -10.24 9.69
C GLY A 180 5.06 -11.11 10.59
N ILE A 181 4.42 -11.95 11.41
CA ILE A 181 5.11 -12.77 12.40
C ILE A 181 5.71 -14.01 11.73
N ILE A 182 7.02 -14.08 11.76
CA ILE A 182 7.83 -15.17 11.21
C ILE A 182 7.95 -16.26 12.26
N CYS A 183 7.58 -17.48 11.91
CA CYS A 183 7.73 -18.63 12.78
C CYS A 183 9.20 -19.04 12.97
N PRO A 184 9.55 -19.77 14.07
CA PRO A 184 10.94 -20.09 14.41
C PRO A 184 11.73 -20.72 13.27
N ALA A 185 11.13 -21.62 12.50
CA ALA A 185 11.79 -22.24 11.35
C ALA A 185 12.29 -21.21 10.31
N GLY A 186 11.53 -20.12 10.09
CA GLY A 186 11.93 -19.04 9.19
C GLY A 186 13.06 -18.18 9.76
N LEU A 187 13.05 -17.94 11.08
CA LEU A 187 14.12 -17.20 11.76
C LEU A 187 15.44 -17.97 11.78
N ASP A 188 15.39 -19.31 11.79
CA ASP A 188 16.57 -20.19 11.75
C ASP A 188 17.23 -20.25 10.36
N ASP A 189 16.47 -20.00 9.28
CA ASP A 189 16.98 -19.90 7.90
C ASP A 189 16.50 -18.63 7.16
N PRO A 190 17.06 -17.45 7.49
CA PRO A 190 16.66 -16.19 6.83
C PRO A 190 16.86 -16.18 5.31
N LYS A 191 17.84 -16.96 4.80
CA LYS A 191 18.09 -17.04 3.36
C LYS A 191 17.05 -17.88 2.63
N GLY A 192 16.60 -18.95 3.26
CA GLY A 192 15.50 -19.77 2.78
C GLY A 192 14.18 -19.01 2.88
N LEU A 193 13.95 -18.31 3.99
CA LEU A 193 12.78 -17.45 4.21
C LEU A 193 12.64 -16.41 3.09
N ALA A 194 13.70 -15.66 2.80
CA ALA A 194 13.70 -14.65 1.72
C ALA A 194 13.36 -15.23 0.34
N LYS A 195 13.59 -16.54 0.13
CA LYS A 195 13.26 -17.26 -1.12
C LYS A 195 11.92 -17.99 -1.07
N GLY A 196 11.23 -17.98 0.07
CA GLY A 196 9.99 -18.74 0.27
C GLY A 196 10.17 -20.25 0.29
N THR A 197 11.33 -20.76 0.71
CA THR A 197 11.68 -22.20 0.66
C THR A 197 11.71 -22.87 2.02
N VAL A 198 11.29 -22.19 3.09
CA VAL A 198 11.30 -22.73 4.46
C VAL A 198 9.92 -23.23 4.82
N ASP A 199 9.78 -24.54 4.92
CA ASP A 199 8.60 -25.16 5.52
C ASP A 199 8.54 -24.79 7.01
N GLY A 200 7.34 -24.53 7.54
CA GLY A 200 7.17 -24.15 8.95
C GLY A 200 7.39 -22.67 9.25
N ALA A 201 7.78 -21.84 8.27
CA ALA A 201 8.01 -20.40 8.49
C ALA A 201 6.72 -19.57 8.61
N TRP A 202 5.59 -20.09 8.19
CA TRP A 202 4.37 -19.36 7.92
C TRP A 202 3.44 -19.32 9.14
N SER A 203 3.05 -18.13 9.57
CA SER A 203 2.05 -17.91 10.63
C SER A 203 0.65 -17.68 10.07
N GLY A 204 0.54 -17.24 8.81
CA GLY A 204 -0.72 -16.87 8.16
C GLY A 204 -1.52 -18.05 7.58
N PRO A 205 -2.63 -17.73 6.90
CA PRO A 205 -3.57 -18.75 6.40
C PRO A 205 -3.00 -19.62 5.29
N TYR A 206 -2.06 -19.15 4.50
CA TYR A 206 -1.56 -19.86 3.32
C TYR A 206 -0.07 -20.11 3.38
N THR A 207 0.35 -21.23 2.82
CA THR A 207 1.76 -21.55 2.60
C THR A 207 2.10 -21.54 1.11
N LEU A 208 3.29 -21.10 0.74
CA LEU A 208 3.79 -21.12 -0.63
C LEU A 208 4.14 -22.56 -1.02
N THR A 209 3.36 -23.18 -1.91
CA THR A 209 3.53 -24.58 -2.33
C THR A 209 4.06 -24.74 -3.75
N GLY A 210 4.08 -23.67 -4.53
CA GLY A 210 4.63 -23.65 -5.88
C GLY A 210 5.16 -22.28 -6.25
N LEU A 211 6.37 -22.23 -6.80
CA LEU A 211 7.00 -20.99 -7.24
C LEU A 211 7.71 -21.20 -8.57
N LYS A 212 7.34 -20.39 -9.56
CA LYS A 212 8.09 -20.18 -10.78
C LYS A 212 8.50 -18.71 -10.80
N ALA A 213 9.73 -18.45 -10.38
CA ALA A 213 10.24 -17.10 -10.17
C ALA A 213 9.96 -16.18 -11.37
N GLY A 214 9.43 -15.01 -11.11
CA GLY A 214 9.06 -14.01 -12.13
C GLY A 214 7.81 -14.35 -12.95
N VAL A 215 7.12 -15.46 -12.71
CA VAL A 215 6.01 -15.94 -13.56
C VAL A 215 4.76 -16.25 -12.76
N SER A 216 4.87 -17.08 -11.71
CA SER A 216 3.72 -17.51 -10.93
C SER A 216 4.09 -18.01 -9.55
N ALA A 217 3.13 -17.93 -8.62
CA ALA A 217 3.18 -18.54 -7.31
C ALA A 217 1.86 -19.29 -7.03
N THR A 218 1.93 -20.37 -6.25
CA THR A 218 0.76 -21.11 -5.79
C THR A 218 0.79 -21.15 -4.27
N TYR A 219 -0.29 -20.72 -3.66
CA TYR A 219 -0.49 -20.75 -2.23
C TYR A 219 -1.58 -21.75 -1.88
N THR A 220 -1.36 -22.55 -0.85
CA THR A 220 -2.32 -23.56 -0.36
C THR A 220 -2.75 -23.19 1.05
N LEU A 221 -4.06 -23.18 1.28
CA LEU A 221 -4.64 -22.95 2.59
C LEU A 221 -4.22 -24.06 3.55
N ARG A 222 -3.79 -23.67 4.74
CA ARG A 222 -3.50 -24.59 5.83
C ARG A 222 -4.78 -25.22 6.36
N ASP A 223 -4.77 -26.53 6.55
CA ASP A 223 -5.94 -27.27 7.07
C ASP A 223 -6.23 -26.97 8.57
N ASP A 224 -5.20 -26.48 9.29
CA ASP A 224 -5.21 -26.19 10.73
C ASP A 224 -5.32 -24.69 11.05
N TYR A 225 -5.56 -23.82 10.04
CA TYR A 225 -5.62 -22.39 10.26
C TYR A 225 -7.03 -21.95 10.72
N ASP A 226 -7.10 -21.33 11.89
CA ASP A 226 -8.34 -20.81 12.49
C ASP A 226 -8.23 -19.36 13.01
N ALA A 227 -7.09 -18.71 12.75
CA ALA A 227 -6.79 -17.36 13.24
C ALA A 227 -7.33 -16.23 12.36
N TRP A 228 -8.46 -16.46 11.64
CA TRP A 228 -9.03 -15.44 10.77
C TRP A 228 -9.40 -14.18 11.54
N PRO A 229 -9.10 -12.97 10.99
CA PRO A 229 -9.58 -11.72 11.54
C PRO A 229 -11.12 -11.67 11.53
N ASP A 230 -11.70 -11.02 12.52
CA ASP A 230 -13.16 -10.84 12.62
C ASP A 230 -13.65 -9.72 11.68
N TRP A 231 -13.67 -10.01 10.39
CA TRP A 231 -14.18 -9.12 9.36
C TRP A 231 -15.68 -9.33 9.18
N SER A 232 -16.51 -8.32 9.47
CA SER A 232 -17.97 -8.42 9.37
C SER A 232 -18.46 -8.49 7.92
N ASP A 233 -17.75 -7.85 6.99
CA ASP A 233 -18.18 -7.72 5.58
C ASP A 233 -17.55 -8.76 4.65
N VAL A 234 -16.69 -9.65 5.16
CA VAL A 234 -16.07 -10.71 4.36
C VAL A 234 -16.98 -11.93 4.32
N THR A 235 -17.69 -12.11 3.22
CA THR A 235 -18.63 -13.22 3.02
C THR A 235 -18.07 -14.27 2.07
N GLY A 236 -18.46 -15.54 2.26
CA GLY A 236 -18.00 -16.67 1.46
C GLY A 236 -16.96 -17.53 2.17
N THR A 237 -16.34 -18.45 1.44
CA THR A 237 -15.35 -19.39 1.98
C THR A 237 -13.96 -19.10 1.44
N PRO A 238 -12.89 -19.22 2.25
CA PRO A 238 -11.51 -19.15 1.76
C PRO A 238 -11.28 -20.18 0.65
N ALA A 239 -10.49 -19.84 -0.35
CA ALA A 239 -10.09 -20.81 -1.37
C ALA A 239 -9.08 -21.80 -0.79
N LYS A 240 -9.15 -23.07 -1.22
CA LYS A 240 -8.12 -24.06 -0.88
C LYS A 240 -6.79 -23.74 -1.54
N THR A 241 -6.85 -23.15 -2.74
CA THR A 241 -5.65 -22.79 -3.52
C THR A 241 -5.80 -21.37 -4.08
N ILE A 242 -4.77 -20.59 -3.97
CA ILE A 242 -4.66 -19.30 -4.66
C ILE A 242 -3.51 -19.42 -5.67
N ASN A 243 -3.84 -19.32 -6.96
CA ASN A 243 -2.87 -19.21 -8.03
C ASN A 243 -2.64 -17.75 -8.37
N ILE A 244 -1.40 -17.33 -8.31
CA ILE A 244 -0.98 -15.98 -8.66
C ILE A 244 -0.17 -16.05 -9.95
N THR A 245 -0.52 -15.26 -10.95
CA THR A 245 0.28 -15.04 -12.15
C THR A 245 0.84 -13.62 -12.16
N VAL A 246 1.91 -13.39 -12.91
CA VAL A 246 2.48 -12.05 -13.07
C VAL A 246 2.12 -11.53 -14.46
N SER A 247 1.47 -10.36 -14.51
CA SER A 247 1.09 -9.68 -15.75
C SER A 247 1.27 -8.18 -15.60
N THR A 248 1.98 -7.56 -16.55
CA THR A 248 2.17 -6.10 -16.61
C THR A 248 1.29 -5.45 -17.68
N ASP A 249 0.46 -6.22 -18.40
CA ASP A 249 -0.41 -5.74 -19.46
C ASP A 249 -1.87 -5.75 -19.00
N SER A 250 -2.40 -4.56 -18.69
CA SER A 250 -3.75 -4.36 -18.17
C SER A 250 -4.84 -4.81 -19.16
N ASN A 251 -4.63 -4.72 -20.48
CA ASN A 251 -5.58 -5.23 -21.46
C ASN A 251 -5.64 -6.76 -21.44
N THR A 252 -4.49 -7.42 -21.26
CA THR A 252 -4.44 -8.88 -21.08
C THR A 252 -5.19 -9.29 -19.82
N SER A 253 -4.96 -8.61 -18.70
CA SER A 253 -5.65 -8.82 -17.42
C SER A 253 -7.16 -8.66 -17.57
N ALA A 254 -7.62 -7.61 -18.24
CA ALA A 254 -9.04 -7.38 -18.51
C ALA A 254 -9.66 -8.49 -19.39
N ASN A 255 -8.94 -9.00 -20.37
CA ASN A 255 -9.39 -10.12 -21.21
C ASN A 255 -9.42 -11.44 -20.42
N LEU A 256 -8.44 -11.69 -19.55
CA LEU A 256 -8.42 -12.87 -18.68
C LEU A 256 -9.57 -12.83 -17.67
N LEU A 257 -9.86 -11.68 -17.04
CA LEU A 257 -10.99 -11.52 -16.14
C LEU A 257 -12.33 -11.77 -16.88
N THR A 258 -12.48 -11.24 -18.09
CA THR A 258 -13.66 -11.44 -18.93
C THR A 258 -13.87 -12.91 -19.33
N SER A 259 -12.80 -13.63 -19.65
CA SER A 259 -12.84 -15.04 -20.07
C SER A 259 -12.88 -16.03 -18.91
N GLY A 260 -12.72 -15.57 -17.65
CA GLY A 260 -12.61 -16.42 -16.47
C GLY A 260 -11.25 -17.09 -16.31
N GLY A 261 -10.22 -16.55 -16.92
CA GLY A 261 -8.83 -16.98 -16.74
C GLY A 261 -8.25 -16.51 -15.40
N ILE A 262 -8.75 -15.39 -14.88
CA ILE A 262 -8.54 -14.90 -13.51
C ILE A 262 -9.89 -14.59 -12.88
N ASP A 263 -9.95 -14.57 -11.57
CA ASP A 263 -11.17 -14.45 -10.76
C ASP A 263 -11.26 -13.12 -10.03
N VAL A 264 -10.12 -12.62 -9.57
CA VAL A 264 -9.96 -11.33 -8.89
C VAL A 264 -8.70 -10.66 -9.43
N THR A 265 -8.76 -9.36 -9.70
CA THR A 265 -7.58 -8.57 -10.11
C THR A 265 -7.75 -7.10 -9.73
N ARG A 266 -6.67 -6.34 -9.85
CA ARG A 266 -6.60 -4.91 -9.55
C ARG A 266 -6.28 -4.12 -10.82
N PHE A 267 -7.04 -3.04 -11.09
CA PHE A 267 -6.80 -2.09 -12.16
C PHE A 267 -6.54 -0.69 -11.60
N TYR A 268 -5.71 0.08 -12.31
CA TYR A 268 -5.38 1.48 -12.01
C TYR A 268 -5.52 2.39 -13.23
N ASP A 269 -6.10 1.86 -14.31
CA ASP A 269 -6.31 2.54 -15.59
C ASP A 269 -7.77 2.37 -16.07
N SER A 270 -8.09 2.96 -17.21
CA SER A 270 -9.43 2.94 -17.80
C SER A 270 -9.98 1.54 -18.13
N ASN A 271 -9.16 0.47 -18.08
CA ASN A 271 -9.68 -0.89 -18.16
C ASN A 271 -10.65 -1.26 -17.02
N ALA A 272 -10.53 -0.59 -15.86
CA ALA A 272 -11.49 -0.76 -14.75
C ALA A 272 -12.94 -0.47 -15.17
N GLU A 273 -13.17 0.53 -16.03
CA GLU A 273 -14.51 0.94 -16.48
C GLU A 273 -15.30 -0.18 -17.18
N ARG A 274 -14.59 -1.15 -17.77
CA ARG A 274 -15.21 -2.33 -18.41
C ARG A 274 -16.02 -3.17 -17.44
N PHE A 275 -15.74 -3.06 -16.14
CA PHE A 275 -16.27 -3.92 -15.09
C PHE A 275 -17.11 -3.18 -14.05
N THR A 276 -16.93 -1.87 -13.91
CA THR A 276 -17.62 -1.07 -12.88
C THR A 276 -19.10 -0.79 -13.21
N SER A 277 -19.51 -0.85 -14.48
CA SER A 277 -20.89 -0.67 -14.93
C SER A 277 -21.57 -1.96 -15.39
N GLY A 278 -20.85 -3.08 -15.44
CA GLY A 278 -21.29 -4.36 -16.00
C GLY A 278 -21.97 -5.25 -14.97
N LYS A 279 -22.82 -6.18 -15.47
CA LYS A 279 -23.31 -7.31 -14.69
C LYS A 279 -22.24 -8.41 -14.69
N GLY A 280 -22.12 -9.16 -13.60
CA GLY A 280 -21.21 -10.29 -13.50
C GLY A 280 -19.89 -9.95 -12.81
N TYR A 281 -19.80 -8.75 -12.25
CA TYR A 281 -18.62 -8.29 -11.50
C TYR A 281 -19.05 -7.49 -10.28
N THR A 282 -18.25 -7.58 -9.23
CA THR A 282 -18.27 -6.66 -8.10
C THR A 282 -16.90 -5.96 -8.02
N TYR A 283 -16.88 -4.77 -7.46
CA TYR A 283 -15.63 -4.07 -7.26
C TYR A 283 -15.62 -3.30 -5.93
N VAL A 284 -14.43 -3.12 -5.42
CA VAL A 284 -14.11 -2.19 -4.34
C VAL A 284 -13.00 -1.26 -4.80
N THR A 285 -12.97 -0.05 -4.28
CA THR A 285 -11.96 0.94 -4.62
C THR A 285 -11.02 1.18 -3.44
N MET A 286 -9.77 1.46 -3.74
CA MET A 286 -8.79 1.88 -2.75
C MET A 286 -7.93 3.03 -3.30
N PRO A 287 -7.63 4.04 -2.48
CA PRO A 287 -6.56 4.96 -2.81
C PRO A 287 -5.21 4.23 -2.72
N SER A 288 -4.25 4.60 -3.55
CA SER A 288 -2.92 3.99 -3.51
C SER A 288 -1.83 5.03 -3.25
N SER A 289 -1.84 6.13 -4.00
CA SER A 289 -0.83 7.17 -3.87
C SER A 289 -1.45 8.56 -3.83
N ALA A 290 -0.93 9.43 -2.98
CA ALA A 290 -1.20 10.85 -2.97
C ALA A 290 -0.16 11.57 -3.85
N TYR A 291 -0.61 12.19 -4.94
CA TYR A 291 0.24 12.99 -5.83
C TYR A 291 0.27 14.42 -5.36
N THR A 292 1.48 14.94 -5.18
CA THR A 292 1.72 16.28 -4.66
C THR A 292 2.88 16.95 -5.39
N LEU A 293 2.94 18.27 -5.36
CA LEU A 293 4.15 18.99 -5.74
C LEU A 293 4.92 19.38 -4.46
N ILE A 294 6.18 19.02 -4.42
CA ILE A 294 7.12 19.52 -3.43
C ILE A 294 7.78 20.77 -4.02
N LEU A 295 7.72 21.87 -3.28
CA LEU A 295 8.37 23.12 -3.64
C LEU A 295 9.72 23.19 -2.95
N ASN A 296 10.76 23.59 -3.68
CA ASN A 296 12.12 23.68 -3.15
C ASN A 296 12.30 24.97 -2.37
N GLU A 297 12.32 24.85 -1.05
CA GLU A 297 12.52 25.93 -0.08
C GLU A 297 13.89 25.89 0.59
N HIS A 298 14.82 25.07 0.10
CA HIS A 298 16.19 25.10 0.63
C HIS A 298 16.80 26.50 0.52
N PRO A 299 17.70 26.88 1.42
CA PRO A 299 18.31 28.21 1.42
C PRO A 299 18.89 28.63 0.06
N GLY A 300 18.35 29.71 -0.52
CA GLY A 300 18.75 30.22 -1.83
C GLY A 300 18.01 29.58 -3.03
N ALA A 301 17.09 28.66 -2.80
CA ALA A 301 16.19 28.15 -3.84
C ALA A 301 15.11 29.17 -4.23
N LEU A 302 14.47 28.95 -5.38
CA LEU A 302 13.48 29.87 -5.95
C LEU A 302 12.31 30.18 -5.00
N PHE A 303 11.88 29.18 -4.21
CA PHE A 303 10.70 29.28 -3.36
C PHE A 303 11.00 29.50 -1.87
N ALA A 304 12.26 29.60 -1.47
CA ALA A 304 12.69 29.63 -0.06
C ALA A 304 11.99 30.70 0.79
N ASP A 305 11.97 31.94 0.31
CA ASP A 305 11.51 33.11 1.08
C ASP A 305 10.26 33.76 0.47
N ASP A 306 9.59 33.12 -0.50
CA ASP A 306 8.47 33.73 -1.24
C ASP A 306 7.23 32.84 -1.23
N GLN A 307 6.44 32.96 -0.17
CA GLN A 307 5.14 32.27 -0.04
C GLN A 307 4.16 32.66 -1.15
N ASP A 308 4.16 33.93 -1.61
CA ASP A 308 3.29 34.37 -2.70
C ASP A 308 3.62 33.61 -4.00
N LEU A 309 4.91 33.34 -4.24
CA LEU A 309 5.34 32.57 -5.41
C LEU A 309 4.93 31.10 -5.29
N ARG A 310 5.01 30.51 -4.09
CA ARG A 310 4.51 29.14 -3.82
C ARG A 310 2.99 29.05 -4.04
N THR A 311 2.24 30.03 -3.52
CA THR A 311 0.79 30.11 -3.72
C THR A 311 0.44 30.23 -5.21
N ALA A 312 1.22 31.00 -5.99
CA ALA A 312 1.01 31.13 -7.42
C ALA A 312 1.21 29.81 -8.19
N VAL A 313 2.10 28.93 -7.73
CA VAL A 313 2.20 27.57 -8.31
C VAL A 313 0.90 26.80 -8.11
N ALA A 314 0.31 26.84 -6.91
CA ALA A 314 -0.97 26.19 -6.63
C ALA A 314 -2.12 26.79 -7.46
N GLN A 315 -2.14 28.11 -7.68
CA GLN A 315 -3.14 28.78 -8.50
C GLN A 315 -3.01 28.48 -10.01
N ALA A 316 -1.81 28.12 -10.47
CA ALA A 316 -1.56 27.82 -11.88
C ALA A 316 -2.05 26.43 -12.30
N ILE A 317 -2.27 25.51 -11.36
CA ILE A 317 -2.49 24.10 -11.65
C ILE A 317 -3.90 23.71 -11.24
N ASP A 318 -4.66 23.17 -12.20
CA ASP A 318 -5.97 22.56 -11.98
C ASP A 318 -5.79 21.06 -11.68
N PRO A 319 -6.12 20.58 -10.45
CA PRO A 319 -6.04 19.18 -10.12
C PRO A 319 -6.89 18.26 -11.02
N ASP A 320 -8.05 18.73 -11.50
CA ASP A 320 -8.91 17.96 -12.41
C ASP A 320 -8.25 17.82 -13.80
N GLY A 321 -7.56 18.86 -14.26
CA GLY A 321 -6.76 18.80 -15.48
C GLY A 321 -5.59 17.83 -15.35
N PHE A 322 -4.89 17.82 -14.21
CA PHE A 322 -3.83 16.86 -13.91
C PHE A 322 -4.37 15.43 -13.88
N ASN A 323 -5.52 15.20 -13.20
CA ASN A 323 -6.20 13.91 -13.14
C ASN A 323 -6.55 13.38 -14.54
N SER A 324 -7.16 14.25 -15.36
CA SER A 324 -7.57 13.88 -16.73
C SER A 324 -6.38 13.53 -17.62
N ALA A 325 -5.26 14.25 -17.48
CA ALA A 325 -4.07 14.03 -18.29
C ALA A 325 -3.25 12.81 -17.85
N GLY A 326 -3.12 12.60 -16.55
CA GLY A 326 -2.19 11.61 -15.97
C GLY A 326 -2.83 10.29 -15.54
N LEU A 327 -4.14 10.30 -15.21
CA LEU A 327 -4.84 9.16 -14.61
C LEU A 327 -6.19 8.86 -15.27
N ASP A 328 -6.38 9.23 -16.52
CA ASP A 328 -7.62 9.01 -17.28
C ASP A 328 -8.89 9.54 -16.55
N GLY A 329 -8.74 10.47 -15.60
CA GLY A 329 -9.83 10.99 -14.78
C GLY A 329 -10.27 10.07 -13.62
N LEU A 330 -9.54 9.00 -13.33
CA LEU A 330 -9.89 8.00 -12.31
C LEU A 330 -9.45 8.39 -10.90
N GLY A 331 -8.63 9.41 -10.75
CA GLY A 331 -8.20 9.93 -9.45
C GLY A 331 -9.28 10.77 -8.76
N THR A 332 -9.05 11.04 -7.49
CA THR A 332 -9.88 11.92 -6.66
C THR A 332 -9.05 13.12 -6.22
N SER A 333 -9.63 14.33 -6.27
CA SER A 333 -8.94 15.55 -5.82
C SER A 333 -8.45 15.41 -4.39
N LEU A 334 -7.18 15.74 -4.16
CA LEU A 334 -6.54 15.73 -2.86
C LEU A 334 -6.61 17.14 -2.26
N THR A 335 -7.08 17.26 -1.03
CA THR A 335 -7.20 18.54 -0.33
C THR A 335 -6.28 18.65 0.89
N SER A 336 -5.47 17.64 1.16
CA SER A 336 -4.53 17.60 2.27
C SER A 336 -3.22 16.91 1.85
N VAL A 337 -2.41 16.48 2.81
CA VAL A 337 -1.16 15.72 2.55
C VAL A 337 -1.44 14.27 2.16
N ASP A 338 -2.57 13.71 2.66
CA ASP A 338 -3.08 12.37 2.39
C ASP A 338 -4.60 12.39 2.19
N PRO A 339 -5.22 11.36 1.57
CA PRO A 339 -6.66 11.29 1.38
C PRO A 339 -7.42 11.08 2.68
N SER A 340 -8.71 11.43 2.69
CA SER A 340 -9.60 11.31 3.86
C SER A 340 -9.81 9.87 4.38
N THR A 341 -9.33 8.86 3.67
CA THR A 341 -9.29 7.47 4.13
C THR A 341 -8.17 7.20 5.15
N VAL A 342 -7.20 8.10 5.24
CA VAL A 342 -6.17 8.09 6.28
C VAL A 342 -6.70 8.87 7.49
N SER A 343 -6.67 8.24 8.67
CA SER A 343 -7.15 8.87 9.90
C SER A 343 -6.40 10.16 10.21
N CYS A 344 -7.07 11.13 10.85
CA CYS A 344 -6.51 12.42 11.24
C CYS A 344 -6.10 13.33 10.07
N THR A 345 -6.58 13.07 8.84
CA THR A 345 -6.41 14.03 7.73
C THR A 345 -7.49 15.10 7.75
N ILE A 346 -7.14 16.31 7.31
CA ILE A 346 -8.08 17.44 7.24
C ILE A 346 -8.75 17.54 5.86
N ASP A 347 -9.90 18.21 5.81
CA ASP A 347 -10.39 18.83 4.57
C ASP A 347 -9.80 20.24 4.43
N GLY A 348 -8.71 20.34 3.68
CA GLY A 348 -7.99 21.58 3.43
C GLY A 348 -8.61 22.47 2.35
N SER A 349 -9.77 22.11 1.79
CA SER A 349 -10.40 22.84 0.65
C SER A 349 -10.64 24.33 0.92
N SER A 350 -10.85 24.71 2.18
CA SER A 350 -11.00 26.12 2.57
C SER A 350 -9.67 26.87 2.75
N ILE A 351 -8.54 26.16 2.78
CA ILE A 351 -7.18 26.72 2.96
C ILE A 351 -6.51 26.88 1.60
N LEU A 352 -6.73 25.91 0.70
CA LEU A 352 -6.10 25.89 -0.60
C LEU A 352 -6.56 27.07 -1.46
N PRO A 353 -5.66 27.74 -2.20
CA PRO A 353 -6.06 28.74 -3.17
C PRO A 353 -6.81 28.05 -4.32
N GLY A 354 -7.87 28.66 -4.79
CA GLY A 354 -8.54 28.23 -6.02
C GLY A 354 -7.63 28.42 -7.24
N VAL A 355 -7.94 27.72 -8.33
CA VAL A 355 -7.26 27.94 -9.62
C VAL A 355 -7.54 29.36 -10.11
N ASP A 356 -6.47 30.12 -10.34
CA ASP A 356 -6.50 31.49 -10.84
C ASP A 356 -5.22 31.76 -11.65
N VAL A 357 -5.28 31.46 -12.93
CA VAL A 357 -4.12 31.56 -13.84
C VAL A 357 -3.65 33.02 -14.00
N ASP A 358 -4.56 33.99 -13.96
CA ASP A 358 -4.20 35.40 -14.09
C ASP A 358 -3.43 35.90 -12.84
N ALA A 359 -3.86 35.47 -11.64
CA ALA A 359 -3.15 35.74 -10.39
C ALA A 359 -1.78 35.04 -10.38
N ALA A 360 -1.72 33.80 -10.88
CA ALA A 360 -0.48 33.06 -11.01
C ALA A 360 0.50 33.73 -11.99
N GLU A 361 0.01 34.21 -13.16
CA GLU A 361 0.82 34.90 -14.17
C GLU A 361 1.47 36.17 -13.59
N ALA A 362 0.75 36.89 -12.75
CA ALA A 362 1.27 38.11 -12.11
C ALA A 362 2.54 37.85 -11.27
N LYS A 363 2.74 36.61 -10.78
CA LYS A 363 3.88 36.20 -9.95
C LYS A 363 4.89 35.35 -10.70
N LEU A 364 4.43 34.42 -11.54
CA LEU A 364 5.29 33.43 -12.22
C LEU A 364 5.89 33.98 -13.51
N SER A 365 5.34 35.06 -14.09
CA SER A 365 5.81 35.63 -15.37
C SER A 365 7.29 35.97 -15.31
N GLY A 366 8.06 35.42 -16.28
CA GLY A 366 9.50 35.63 -16.38
C GLY A 366 10.35 34.79 -15.44
N THR A 367 9.77 33.97 -14.57
CA THR A 367 10.50 33.01 -13.75
C THR A 367 11.00 31.84 -14.60
N THR A 368 12.06 31.16 -14.15
CA THR A 368 12.49 29.89 -14.74
C THR A 368 12.33 28.81 -13.67
N ILE A 369 11.54 27.77 -13.97
CA ILE A 369 11.21 26.66 -13.07
C ILE A 369 11.82 25.37 -13.63
N ARG A 370 12.58 24.65 -12.80
CA ARG A 370 13.10 23.31 -13.07
C ARG A 370 12.12 22.30 -12.47
N LEU A 371 11.32 21.65 -13.33
CA LEU A 371 10.37 20.62 -12.94
C LEU A 371 11.04 19.24 -13.00
N LEU A 372 11.09 18.56 -11.86
CA LEU A 372 11.61 17.20 -11.71
C LEU A 372 10.45 16.21 -11.54
N ALA A 373 10.44 15.16 -12.35
CA ALA A 373 9.46 14.08 -12.23
C ALA A 373 10.05 12.77 -12.74
N MET A 374 9.44 11.64 -12.38
CA MET A 374 9.88 10.33 -12.83
C MET A 374 9.43 10.06 -14.28
N SER A 375 10.26 9.42 -15.09
CA SER A 375 10.08 9.25 -16.55
C SER A 375 8.84 8.46 -16.99
N ASN A 376 8.13 7.79 -16.10
CA ASN A 376 6.91 7.04 -16.42
C ASN A 376 5.60 7.83 -16.18
N TRP A 377 5.68 9.13 -15.87
CA TRP A 377 4.52 10.01 -15.64
C TRP A 377 4.30 11.01 -16.80
N ASP A 378 4.73 10.68 -18.00
CA ASP A 378 4.83 11.61 -19.14
C ASP A 378 3.58 12.50 -19.36
N PRO A 379 2.33 12.01 -19.46
CA PRO A 379 1.18 12.89 -19.70
C PRO A 379 0.90 13.87 -18.56
N ALA A 380 1.10 13.44 -17.30
CA ALA A 380 0.94 14.29 -16.12
C ALA A 380 2.01 15.39 -16.08
N ILE A 381 3.24 15.05 -16.44
CA ILE A 381 4.38 15.98 -16.51
C ILE A 381 4.14 17.05 -17.57
N ASP A 382 3.71 16.64 -18.76
CA ASP A 382 3.40 17.56 -19.86
C ASP A 382 2.31 18.55 -19.45
N TYR A 383 1.24 18.08 -18.79
CA TYR A 383 0.21 18.95 -18.27
C TYR A 383 0.77 19.98 -17.27
N LEU A 384 1.55 19.56 -16.28
CA LEU A 384 2.16 20.46 -15.29
C LEU A 384 3.04 21.52 -15.95
N ALA A 385 3.86 21.08 -16.92
CA ALA A 385 4.74 21.99 -17.62
C ALA A 385 3.95 23.05 -18.44
N GLU A 386 2.86 22.63 -19.12
CA GLU A 386 2.01 23.54 -19.90
C GLU A 386 1.22 24.51 -18.98
N ALA A 387 0.70 24.03 -17.83
CA ALA A 387 -0.01 24.87 -16.87
C ALA A 387 0.90 26.00 -16.32
N LEU A 388 2.13 25.66 -15.93
CA LEU A 388 3.12 26.64 -15.47
C LEU A 388 3.55 27.61 -16.59
N ARG A 389 3.67 27.14 -17.83
CA ARG A 389 3.97 27.99 -18.99
C ARG A 389 2.82 28.93 -19.32
N ALA A 390 1.57 28.47 -19.20
CA ALA A 390 0.38 29.31 -19.36
C ALA A 390 0.35 30.45 -18.35
N ALA A 391 0.87 30.24 -17.14
CA ALA A 391 1.10 31.26 -16.12
C ALA A 391 2.41 32.06 -16.32
N GLY A 392 3.01 32.06 -17.53
CA GLY A 392 4.13 32.90 -17.90
C GLY A 392 5.52 32.43 -17.46
N ALA A 393 5.66 31.25 -16.86
CA ALA A 393 6.96 30.71 -16.48
C ALA A 393 7.70 30.07 -17.67
N THR A 394 9.03 30.06 -17.59
CA THR A 394 9.87 29.21 -18.47
C THR A 394 10.13 27.88 -17.74
N VAL A 395 9.62 26.77 -18.26
CA VAL A 395 9.72 25.46 -17.60
C VAL A 395 10.75 24.59 -18.28
N LYS A 396 11.73 24.10 -17.49
CA LYS A 396 12.73 23.10 -17.87
C LYS A 396 12.38 21.79 -17.17
N VAL A 397 12.02 20.77 -17.96
CA VAL A 397 11.61 19.47 -17.44
C VAL A 397 12.81 18.53 -17.37
N SER A 398 12.92 17.77 -16.27
CA SER A 398 13.87 16.68 -16.07
C SER A 398 13.11 15.42 -15.67
N THR A 399 13.29 14.34 -16.45
CA THR A 399 12.57 13.07 -16.26
C THR A 399 13.54 11.89 -16.19
N PRO A 400 14.35 11.80 -15.13
CA PRO A 400 15.24 10.67 -14.92
C PRO A 400 14.46 9.39 -14.58
N ASP A 401 15.15 8.24 -14.55
CA ASP A 401 14.58 7.01 -14.02
C ASP A 401 14.31 7.10 -12.50
N ALA A 402 13.60 6.11 -11.97
CA ALA A 402 13.14 6.12 -10.56
C ALA A 402 14.30 6.29 -9.56
N ALA A 403 15.45 5.64 -9.78
CA ALA A 403 16.57 5.69 -8.84
C ALA A 403 17.26 7.07 -8.86
N GLU A 404 17.49 7.62 -10.04
CA GLU A 404 18.07 8.95 -10.22
C GLU A 404 17.08 10.03 -9.76
N TRP A 405 15.76 9.88 -10.03
CA TRP A 405 14.72 10.79 -9.53
C TRP A 405 14.73 10.86 -8.00
N GLN A 406 14.76 9.73 -7.30
CA GLN A 406 14.85 9.67 -5.84
C GLN A 406 16.12 10.35 -5.32
N THR A 407 17.25 10.14 -6.01
CA THR A 407 18.54 10.75 -5.64
C THR A 407 18.47 12.26 -5.78
N GLN A 408 18.04 12.76 -6.95
CA GLN A 408 17.96 14.21 -7.20
C GLN A 408 17.01 14.90 -6.23
N MET A 409 15.82 14.32 -6.02
CA MET A 409 14.80 14.89 -5.15
C MET A 409 15.28 15.03 -3.71
N ARG A 410 15.97 14.01 -3.17
CA ARG A 410 16.33 13.95 -1.74
C ARG A 410 17.70 14.54 -1.41
N THR A 411 18.65 14.51 -2.34
CA THR A 411 20.06 14.82 -2.03
C THR A 411 20.69 15.90 -2.93
N GLU A 412 19.98 16.35 -3.98
CA GLU A 412 20.49 17.33 -4.93
C GLU A 412 19.51 18.50 -5.16
N PRO A 413 19.17 19.26 -4.09
CA PRO A 413 18.15 20.33 -4.18
C PRO A 413 18.55 21.47 -5.14
N ASP A 414 19.82 21.57 -5.52
CA ASP A 414 20.30 22.51 -6.52
C ASP A 414 19.89 22.18 -7.96
N LYS A 415 19.34 20.98 -8.22
CA LYS A 415 18.94 20.54 -9.56
C LYS A 415 17.47 20.80 -9.91
N TRP A 416 16.60 21.07 -8.97
CA TRP A 416 15.17 21.22 -9.20
C TRP A 416 14.57 22.39 -8.40
N ASP A 417 13.39 22.86 -8.80
CA ASP A 417 12.61 23.88 -8.10
C ASP A 417 11.24 23.31 -7.68
N ILE A 418 10.61 22.49 -8.53
CA ILE A 418 9.38 21.75 -8.24
C ILE A 418 9.65 20.27 -8.50
N ALA A 419 9.27 19.40 -7.58
CA ALA A 419 9.29 17.96 -7.78
C ALA A 419 7.88 17.38 -7.70
N LEU A 420 7.46 16.63 -8.74
CA LEU A 420 6.27 15.79 -8.65
C LEU A 420 6.59 14.58 -7.78
N ASN A 421 5.81 14.40 -6.73
CA ASN A 421 5.96 13.33 -5.75
C ASN A 421 4.69 12.47 -5.68
N ALA A 422 4.85 11.18 -5.40
CA ALA A 422 3.76 10.27 -5.08
C ALA A 422 4.10 9.55 -3.77
N THR A 423 3.27 9.77 -2.76
CA THR A 423 3.42 9.14 -1.44
C THR A 423 2.41 8.02 -1.30
N SER A 424 2.84 6.83 -0.86
CA SER A 424 1.91 5.74 -0.59
C SER A 424 1.00 6.07 0.58
N VAL A 425 -0.31 5.93 0.39
CA VAL A 425 -1.32 6.14 1.45
C VAL A 425 -1.28 5.06 2.55
N SER A 426 -0.47 4.02 2.37
CA SER A 426 -0.23 3.01 3.42
C SER A 426 0.85 3.42 4.42
N ASN A 427 1.59 4.50 4.13
CA ASN A 427 2.56 5.05 5.07
C ASN A 427 1.85 5.63 6.30
N PRO A 428 2.52 5.65 7.47
CA PRO A 428 2.06 6.44 8.61
C PRO A 428 1.88 7.92 8.21
N LEU A 429 0.84 8.57 8.73
CA LEU A 429 0.58 9.99 8.44
C LEU A 429 1.76 10.88 8.88
N SER A 430 2.41 10.52 9.98
CA SER A 430 3.63 11.21 10.45
C SER A 430 4.75 11.22 9.41
N GLU A 431 4.93 10.14 8.66
CA GLU A 431 5.94 10.06 7.60
C GLU A 431 5.60 10.96 6.41
N THR A 432 4.32 11.00 6.03
CA THR A 432 3.84 11.91 4.99
C THR A 432 4.03 13.36 5.40
N ILE A 433 3.64 13.74 6.61
CA ILE A 433 3.83 15.10 7.16
C ILE A 433 5.32 15.45 7.21
N ALA A 434 6.17 14.52 7.67
CA ALA A 434 7.62 14.73 7.76
C ALA A 434 8.31 14.95 6.39
N THR A 435 7.63 14.64 5.28
CA THR A 435 8.11 14.97 3.93
C THR A 435 8.16 16.49 3.68
N TYR A 436 7.37 17.26 4.42
CA TYR A 436 7.20 18.71 4.24
C TYR A 436 7.70 19.55 5.41
N VAL A 437 7.93 18.95 6.58
CA VAL A 437 8.37 19.68 7.78
C VAL A 437 9.52 18.97 8.50
N GLY A 438 10.22 19.71 9.34
CA GLY A 438 11.29 19.18 10.19
C GLY A 438 12.66 19.10 9.50
N PRO A 439 13.59 18.26 10.02
CA PRO A 439 14.94 18.17 9.49
C PRO A 439 14.97 17.61 8.05
N THR A 440 15.89 18.13 7.25
CA THR A 440 16.15 17.66 5.89
C THR A 440 16.95 16.35 5.86
N SER A 441 17.10 15.74 4.70
CA SER A 441 17.78 14.44 4.55
C SER A 441 19.25 14.48 5.01
N ASP A 442 19.95 15.57 4.76
CA ASP A 442 21.35 15.79 5.21
C ASP A 442 21.46 16.00 6.73
N GLN A 443 20.36 16.36 7.39
CA GLN A 443 20.22 16.45 8.84
C GLN A 443 19.66 15.17 9.48
N GLY A 444 19.44 14.13 8.68
CA GLY A 444 18.88 12.85 9.11
C GLY A 444 17.35 12.81 9.19
N GLY A 445 16.67 13.81 8.61
CA GLY A 445 15.21 13.88 8.54
C GLY A 445 14.63 13.47 7.18
N ARG A 446 13.38 13.85 6.95
CA ARG A 446 12.61 13.48 5.75
C ARG A 446 12.09 14.69 4.96
N ASN A 447 12.28 15.92 5.43
CA ASN A 447 11.84 17.14 4.76
C ASN A 447 12.56 17.33 3.43
N ILE A 448 11.89 17.01 2.34
CA ILE A 448 12.48 17.02 0.99
C ILE A 448 12.61 18.45 0.47
N GLY A 449 11.58 19.26 0.68
CA GLY A 449 11.53 20.65 0.20
C GLY A 449 12.45 21.60 0.96
N GLY A 450 12.88 21.23 2.16
CA GLY A 450 13.69 22.09 3.02
C GLY A 450 12.90 23.25 3.62
N ALA A 451 11.56 23.15 3.69
CA ALA A 451 10.70 24.18 4.26
C ALA A 451 11.05 24.45 5.73
N ASP A 452 11.27 25.71 6.08
CA ASP A 452 11.45 26.16 7.49
C ASP A 452 10.07 26.36 8.13
N ASN A 453 9.34 25.27 8.30
CA ASN A 453 8.03 25.22 8.95
C ASN A 453 8.17 24.66 10.38
N THR A 454 8.72 25.49 11.26
CA THR A 454 8.93 25.13 12.68
C THR A 454 7.60 24.83 13.40
N GLU A 455 6.51 25.56 13.09
CA GLU A 455 5.18 25.33 13.69
C GLU A 455 4.64 23.96 13.30
N GLY A 456 4.61 23.63 12.01
CA GLY A 456 4.16 22.32 11.53
C GLY A 456 4.99 21.17 12.12
N TYR A 457 6.32 21.37 12.27
CA TYR A 457 7.18 20.36 12.90
C TYR A 457 6.92 20.19 14.39
N GLN A 458 6.65 21.25 15.13
CA GLN A 458 6.28 21.16 16.55
C GLN A 458 4.98 20.37 16.73
N HIS A 459 3.98 20.61 15.90
CA HIS A 459 2.74 19.85 15.89
C HIS A 459 2.96 18.38 15.53
N LEU A 460 3.79 18.06 14.53
CA LEU A 460 4.18 16.67 14.24
C LEU A 460 4.80 15.98 15.45
N GLN A 461 5.71 16.65 16.16
CA GLN A 461 6.34 16.08 17.34
C GLN A 461 5.34 15.89 18.49
N ALA A 462 4.41 16.83 18.66
CA ALA A 462 3.35 16.72 19.67
C ALA A 462 2.39 15.57 19.36
N ALA A 463 2.02 15.37 18.08
CA ALA A 463 1.20 14.23 17.64
C ALA A 463 1.88 12.89 17.95
N LEU A 464 3.17 12.76 17.64
CA LEU A 464 3.94 11.54 17.92
C LEU A 464 4.10 11.27 19.41
N ALA A 465 4.07 12.31 20.24
CA ALA A 465 4.16 12.22 21.70
C ALA A 465 2.80 12.07 22.39
N ALA A 466 1.69 12.15 21.66
CA ALA A 466 0.34 12.04 22.23
C ALA A 466 0.09 10.68 22.84
N SER A 467 -0.67 10.66 23.93
CA SER A 467 -1.08 9.44 24.65
C SER A 467 -2.52 9.01 24.37
N ASP A 468 -3.26 9.82 23.61
CA ASP A 468 -4.64 9.55 23.21
C ASP A 468 -4.87 10.02 21.75
N GLU A 469 -5.83 9.38 21.09
CA GLU A 469 -6.13 9.59 19.68
C GLU A 469 -6.67 11.00 19.38
N ASP A 470 -7.47 11.58 20.26
CA ASP A 470 -8.05 12.91 20.06
C ASP A 470 -6.95 13.97 20.02
N THR A 471 -6.00 13.91 20.97
CA THR A 471 -4.82 14.78 20.98
C THR A 471 -3.93 14.53 19.77
N GLN A 472 -3.66 13.28 19.43
CA GLN A 472 -2.86 12.91 18.26
C GLN A 472 -3.45 13.49 16.98
N CYS A 473 -4.75 13.28 16.74
CA CYS A 473 -5.41 13.80 15.54
C CYS A 473 -5.40 15.32 15.51
N SER A 474 -5.71 16.00 16.62
CA SER A 474 -5.69 17.46 16.69
C SER A 474 -4.32 18.06 16.31
N GLU A 475 -3.25 17.42 16.75
CA GLU A 475 -1.89 17.86 16.45
C GLU A 475 -1.48 17.54 14.99
N PHE A 476 -1.87 16.38 14.44
CA PHE A 476 -1.68 16.10 13.01
C PHE A 476 -2.47 17.06 12.12
N GLU A 477 -3.70 17.41 12.48
CA GLU A 477 -4.53 18.39 11.77
C GLU A 477 -3.89 19.78 11.78
N ALA A 478 -3.31 20.19 12.91
CA ALA A 478 -2.60 21.46 13.03
C ALA A 478 -1.32 21.49 12.17
N ALA A 479 -0.56 20.39 12.12
CA ALA A 479 0.61 20.27 11.26
C ALA A 479 0.23 20.42 9.78
N GLN A 480 -0.82 19.73 9.32
CA GLN A 480 -1.32 19.80 7.95
C GLN A 480 -1.82 21.21 7.61
N THR A 481 -2.56 21.83 8.53
CA THR A 481 -3.04 23.23 8.37
C THR A 481 -1.87 24.19 8.18
N SER A 482 -0.79 24.05 8.95
CA SER A 482 0.42 24.87 8.80
C SER A 482 1.07 24.67 7.43
N ILE A 483 1.25 23.41 6.97
CA ILE A 483 1.82 23.08 5.66
C ILE A 483 1.01 23.73 4.52
N LEU A 484 -0.32 23.56 4.52
CA LEU A 484 -1.19 24.08 3.45
C LEU A 484 -1.27 25.60 3.47
N THR A 485 -1.37 26.23 4.66
CA THR A 485 -1.45 27.69 4.80
C THR A 485 -0.17 28.36 4.27
N ARG A 486 0.97 27.74 4.45
CA ARG A 486 2.26 28.25 3.98
C ARG A 486 2.54 27.90 2.51
N ALA A 487 1.71 27.04 1.91
CA ALA A 487 1.94 26.46 0.59
C ALA A 487 3.32 25.74 0.50
N ASP A 488 3.72 25.01 1.55
CA ASP A 488 4.97 24.24 1.54
C ASP A 488 4.87 23.03 0.58
N MET A 489 3.65 22.69 0.14
CA MET A 489 3.35 21.73 -0.92
C MET A 489 2.06 22.09 -1.66
N VAL A 490 1.85 21.51 -2.83
CA VAL A 490 0.59 21.60 -3.57
C VAL A 490 -0.03 20.21 -3.69
N PRO A 491 -1.19 19.95 -3.06
CA PRO A 491 -1.90 18.70 -3.26
C PRO A 491 -2.54 18.67 -4.65
N LEU A 492 -2.51 17.52 -5.30
CA LEU A 492 -3.11 17.34 -6.63
C LEU A 492 -4.26 16.35 -6.56
N ILE A 493 -3.95 15.06 -6.57
CA ILE A 493 -4.93 13.99 -6.59
C ILE A 493 -4.45 12.79 -5.79
N THR A 494 -5.39 11.92 -5.45
CA THR A 494 -5.13 10.53 -5.05
C THR A 494 -5.54 9.62 -6.19
N ASP A 495 -4.68 8.70 -6.61
CA ASP A 495 -5.07 7.68 -7.57
C ASP A 495 -6.06 6.70 -6.95
N THR A 496 -6.86 6.06 -7.79
CA THR A 496 -7.84 5.07 -7.37
C THR A 496 -7.54 3.74 -8.05
N HIS A 497 -7.27 2.72 -7.24
CA HIS A 497 -7.21 1.35 -7.71
C HIS A 497 -8.57 0.68 -7.56
N TYR A 498 -8.94 -0.11 -8.53
CA TYR A 498 -10.18 -0.90 -8.57
C TYR A 498 -9.83 -2.36 -8.39
N VAL A 499 -10.21 -2.96 -7.27
CA VAL A 499 -10.11 -4.41 -7.08
C VAL A 499 -11.41 -5.02 -7.52
N ILE A 500 -11.37 -5.82 -8.57
CA ILE A 500 -12.54 -6.34 -9.27
C ILE A 500 -12.59 -7.85 -9.13
N ALA A 501 -13.71 -8.37 -8.68
CA ALA A 501 -14.04 -9.79 -8.60
C ALA A 501 -15.16 -10.13 -9.56
N ARG A 502 -15.04 -11.24 -10.33
CA ARG A 502 -16.15 -11.76 -11.12
C ARG A 502 -17.17 -12.48 -10.26
N ASP A 503 -18.39 -12.69 -10.77
CA ASP A 503 -19.45 -13.45 -10.08
C ASP A 503 -18.93 -14.78 -9.55
N GLY A 504 -19.32 -15.11 -8.31
CA GLY A 504 -18.85 -16.28 -7.57
C GLY A 504 -17.61 -16.03 -6.70
N PHE A 505 -17.07 -14.80 -6.73
CA PHE A 505 -15.90 -14.41 -5.94
C PHE A 505 -16.15 -13.05 -5.26
N ALA A 506 -15.45 -12.82 -4.16
CA ALA A 506 -15.47 -11.57 -3.42
C ALA A 506 -14.10 -11.26 -2.81
N THR A 507 -13.88 -9.98 -2.54
CA THR A 507 -12.73 -9.47 -1.80
C THR A 507 -13.10 -8.16 -1.15
N SER A 508 -12.31 -7.68 -0.17
CA SER A 508 -12.61 -6.46 0.58
C SER A 508 -11.38 -5.57 0.72
N VAL A 509 -11.66 -4.27 0.87
CA VAL A 509 -10.68 -3.22 1.20
C VAL A 509 -10.99 -2.72 2.61
N PHE A 510 -9.96 -2.60 3.44
CA PHE A 510 -10.06 -2.19 4.84
C PHE A 510 -9.28 -0.90 5.05
N SER A 511 -9.97 0.18 5.41
CA SER A 511 -9.35 1.51 5.62
C SER A 511 -8.39 1.89 4.47
N GLY A 512 -8.85 1.75 3.23
CA GLY A 512 -8.06 2.08 2.04
C GLY A 512 -6.96 1.08 1.67
N TYR A 513 -6.92 -0.11 2.28
CA TYR A 513 -5.93 -1.16 1.99
C TYR A 513 -6.62 -2.45 1.52
N TRP A 514 -6.19 -3.00 0.40
CA TRP A 514 -6.63 -4.31 -0.08
C TRP A 514 -5.88 -5.43 0.65
N ASP A 515 -6.60 -6.20 1.46
CA ASP A 515 -6.05 -7.40 2.04
C ASP A 515 -6.35 -8.59 1.13
N ILE A 516 -5.35 -9.07 0.40
CA ILE A 516 -5.47 -10.17 -0.55
C ILE A 516 -5.94 -11.47 0.13
N SER A 517 -5.70 -11.63 1.44
CA SER A 517 -6.19 -12.79 2.20
C SER A 517 -7.70 -12.75 2.45
N SER A 518 -8.36 -11.62 2.14
CA SER A 518 -9.83 -11.48 2.21
C SER A 518 -10.56 -12.10 1.02
N MET A 519 -9.87 -12.55 -0.02
CA MET A 519 -10.50 -13.18 -1.18
C MET A 519 -11.31 -14.42 -0.78
N ARG A 520 -12.55 -14.52 -1.29
CA ARG A 520 -13.50 -15.61 -0.97
C ARG A 520 -14.18 -16.14 -2.21
N ILE A 521 -14.63 -17.39 -2.12
CA ILE A 521 -15.55 -18.02 -3.05
C ILE A 521 -16.95 -17.87 -2.45
N THR A 522 -17.90 -17.30 -3.21
CA THR A 522 -19.25 -16.93 -2.73
C THR A 522 -20.36 -17.82 -3.28
N SER A 523 -20.09 -18.69 -4.29
CA SER A 523 -21.11 -19.55 -4.92
C SER A 523 -20.57 -20.93 -5.26
#